data_cba0ec5e6edf3a3f4806c84de1b52346
#
_entry.id   cba0ec5e6edf3a3f4806c84de1b52346
#
_cell.length_a   1.000
_cell.length_b   1.000
_cell.length_c   1.000
_cell.angle_alpha   90.00
_cell.angle_beta   90.00
_cell.angle_gamma   90.00
#
_symmetry.space_group_name_H-M   'P 1'
#
loop_
_entity.id
_entity.type
_entity.pdbx_description
1 polymer ?
#
loop_
_entity_poly.entity_id
_entity_poly.type
_entity_poly.pdbx_seq_one_letter_code
_entity_poly.pdbx_strand_id
1 'polypeptide(L)'
;MRYFEDVEVGGIARFGDYAVTREEVIDFAHRYDPQPFHLSDEAAAGTHFGRLSASGWHTCAMTMAMIVEQLERHGEAGLGSPGIDELRWLKPVHPGDRLHCESEVLEKRRSASRPDMGIYRSRMTVFNQDDIAVMRFVSNSMIATRTAG
;
A
#
# COMPACT_ATOMS: atom_id res chain seq x y z
N MET A 1 -7.87 18.67 -8.34
CA MET A 1 -7.03 18.59 -7.13
C MET A 1 -7.91 18.37 -5.91
N ARG A 2 -7.67 17.29 -5.18
CA ARG A 2 -8.38 16.92 -3.95
C ARG A 2 -7.68 17.54 -2.74
N TYR A 3 -8.45 18.22 -1.90
CA TYR A 3 -7.96 18.85 -0.68
C TYR A 3 -8.64 18.21 0.55
N PHE A 4 -8.22 18.62 1.73
CA PHE A 4 -8.78 18.10 2.99
C PHE A 4 -10.31 18.16 3.03
N GLU A 5 -10.90 19.25 2.54
CA GLU A 5 -12.34 19.44 2.56
C GLU A 5 -13.08 18.41 1.69
N ASP A 6 -12.41 17.88 0.66
CA ASP A 6 -12.99 16.91 -0.27
C ASP A 6 -12.89 15.45 0.24
N VAL A 7 -12.17 15.22 1.33
CA VAL A 7 -12.05 13.89 1.93
C VAL A 7 -13.35 13.52 2.63
N GLU A 8 -13.96 12.42 2.21
CA GLU A 8 -15.22 11.93 2.79
C GLU A 8 -14.96 10.71 3.67
N VAL A 9 -15.33 10.80 4.95
CA VAL A 9 -15.27 9.66 5.87
C VAL A 9 -16.25 8.58 5.40
N GLY A 10 -15.78 7.34 5.34
CA GLY A 10 -16.53 6.21 4.79
C GLY A 10 -16.36 6.04 3.28
N GLY A 11 -15.69 6.98 2.61
CA GLY A 11 -15.40 6.88 1.18
C GLY A 11 -14.53 5.67 0.86
N ILE A 12 -14.90 4.91 -0.17
CA ILE A 12 -14.19 3.70 -0.63
C ILE A 12 -13.69 3.93 -2.04
N ALA A 13 -12.43 3.56 -2.29
CA ALA A 13 -11.83 3.56 -3.62
C ALA A 13 -11.18 2.20 -3.89
N ARG A 14 -11.37 1.70 -5.11
CA ARG A 14 -10.72 0.47 -5.59
C ARG A 14 -9.85 0.84 -6.79
N PHE A 15 -8.60 0.38 -6.78
CA PHE A 15 -7.64 0.78 -7.80
C PHE A 15 -6.47 -0.20 -7.87
N GLY A 16 -5.69 -0.05 -8.93
CA GLY A 16 -4.45 -0.78 -9.11
C GLY A 16 -4.63 -2.10 -9.84
N ASP A 17 -3.56 -2.46 -10.55
CA ASP A 17 -3.43 -3.76 -11.23
C ASP A 17 -1.94 -4.01 -11.42
N TYR A 18 -1.31 -4.62 -10.45
CA TYR A 18 0.13 -4.83 -10.43
C TYR A 18 0.47 -6.30 -10.69
N ALA A 19 1.12 -6.57 -11.81
CA ALA A 19 1.59 -7.91 -12.14
C ALA A 19 2.92 -8.19 -11.41
N VAL A 20 2.91 -9.20 -10.54
CA VAL A 20 4.10 -9.61 -9.79
C VAL A 20 4.95 -10.52 -10.65
N THR A 21 6.17 -10.11 -10.97
CA THR A 21 7.10 -10.89 -11.78
C THR A 21 8.17 -11.55 -10.93
N ARG A 22 8.63 -12.73 -11.38
CA ARG A 22 9.72 -13.44 -10.72
C ARG A 22 11.00 -12.60 -10.67
N GLU A 23 11.34 -11.95 -11.76
CA GLU A 23 12.53 -11.10 -11.85
C GLU A 23 12.53 -10.00 -10.80
N GLU A 24 11.42 -9.30 -10.65
CA GLU A 24 11.29 -8.22 -9.69
C GLU A 24 11.33 -8.74 -8.25
N VAL A 25 10.67 -9.86 -7.97
CA VAL A 25 10.71 -10.49 -6.63
C VAL A 25 12.13 -10.79 -6.21
N ILE A 26 12.91 -11.42 -7.09
CA ILE A 26 14.30 -11.79 -6.82
C ILE A 26 15.21 -10.56 -6.73
N ASP A 27 15.05 -9.61 -7.64
CA ASP A 27 15.85 -8.37 -7.65
C ASP A 27 15.65 -7.56 -6.37
N PHE A 28 14.39 -7.36 -5.96
CA PHE A 28 14.10 -6.68 -4.71
C PHE A 28 14.71 -7.41 -3.51
N ALA A 29 14.56 -8.73 -3.46
CA ALA A 29 15.08 -9.52 -2.36
C ALA A 29 16.61 -9.45 -2.27
N HIS A 30 17.32 -9.54 -3.38
CA HIS A 30 18.78 -9.39 -3.40
C HIS A 30 19.24 -8.06 -2.82
N ARG A 31 18.49 -7.00 -3.07
CA ARG A 31 18.86 -5.66 -2.62
C ARG A 31 18.49 -5.39 -1.17
N TYR A 32 17.32 -5.88 -0.71
CA TYR A 32 16.72 -5.40 0.54
C TYR A 32 16.31 -6.48 1.53
N ASP A 33 16.13 -7.73 1.09
CA ASP A 33 15.68 -8.83 1.96
C ASP A 33 16.18 -10.17 1.41
N PRO A 34 17.50 -10.42 1.46
CA PRO A 34 18.10 -11.58 0.79
C PRO A 34 17.94 -12.89 1.58
N GLN A 35 16.76 -13.14 2.11
CA GLN A 35 16.45 -14.42 2.73
C GLN A 35 16.18 -15.48 1.65
N PRO A 36 16.65 -16.72 1.85
CA PRO A 36 16.60 -17.75 0.79
C PRO A 36 15.24 -17.98 0.16
N PHE A 37 14.16 -17.95 0.93
CA PHE A 37 12.80 -18.19 0.44
C PHE A 37 12.24 -17.02 -0.41
N HIS A 38 12.97 -15.91 -0.49
CA HIS A 38 12.68 -14.80 -1.40
C HIS A 38 13.60 -14.79 -2.62
N LEU A 39 14.54 -15.73 -2.70
CA LEU A 39 15.54 -15.80 -3.77
C LEU A 39 15.36 -16.99 -4.71
N SER A 40 14.80 -18.10 -4.25
CA SER A 40 14.59 -19.28 -5.09
C SER A 40 13.42 -20.14 -4.64
N ASP A 41 12.80 -20.85 -5.59
CA ASP A 41 11.74 -21.81 -5.31
C ASP A 41 12.27 -22.99 -4.49
N GLU A 42 13.48 -23.45 -4.77
CA GLU A 42 14.09 -24.57 -4.07
C GLU A 42 14.23 -24.30 -2.57
N ALA A 43 14.74 -23.14 -2.23
CA ALA A 43 14.88 -22.73 -0.83
C ALA A 43 13.53 -22.50 -0.16
N ALA A 44 12.53 -22.01 -0.89
CA ALA A 44 11.19 -21.79 -0.37
C ALA A 44 10.39 -23.08 -0.18
N ALA A 45 10.66 -24.12 -0.98
CA ALA A 45 9.91 -25.37 -0.96
C ALA A 45 9.92 -26.07 0.39
N GLY A 46 11.00 -25.95 1.14
CA GLY A 46 11.12 -26.53 2.49
C GLY A 46 10.53 -25.68 3.60
N THR A 47 9.92 -24.56 3.28
CA THR A 47 9.35 -23.60 4.24
C THR A 47 7.82 -23.57 4.14
N HIS A 48 7.20 -22.86 5.07
CA HIS A 48 5.74 -22.63 5.03
C HIS A 48 5.28 -21.86 3.78
N PHE A 49 6.19 -21.19 3.07
CA PHE A 49 5.85 -20.50 1.81
C PHE A 49 5.61 -21.49 0.66
N GLY A 50 6.24 -22.66 0.68
CA GLY A 50 6.09 -23.71 -0.33
C GLY A 50 6.73 -23.41 -1.68
N ARG A 51 6.84 -22.16 -2.06
CA ARG A 51 7.47 -21.67 -3.29
C ARG A 51 7.94 -20.23 -3.11
N LEU A 52 8.71 -19.72 -4.07
CA LEU A 52 9.22 -18.34 -4.04
C LEU A 52 8.10 -17.36 -3.72
N SER A 53 8.32 -16.55 -2.70
CA SER A 53 7.40 -15.48 -2.32
C SER A 53 8.12 -14.14 -2.28
N ALA A 54 7.38 -13.08 -2.58
CA ALA A 54 7.89 -11.71 -2.46
C ALA A 54 8.13 -11.37 -0.98
N SER A 55 9.18 -10.60 -0.72
CA SER A 55 9.35 -9.98 0.59
C SER A 55 8.11 -9.14 0.93
N GLY A 56 7.69 -9.17 2.19
CA GLY A 56 6.59 -8.29 2.64
C GLY A 56 6.88 -6.82 2.34
N TRP A 57 8.13 -6.40 2.46
CA TRP A 57 8.55 -5.04 2.12
C TRP A 57 8.40 -4.74 0.62
N HIS A 58 8.56 -5.75 -0.22
CA HIS A 58 8.30 -5.63 -1.65
C HIS A 58 6.79 -5.45 -1.90
N THR A 59 5.95 -6.18 -1.21
CA THR A 59 4.49 -5.99 -1.29
C THR A 59 4.11 -4.56 -0.89
N CYS A 60 4.75 -4.01 0.13
CA CYS A 60 4.58 -2.60 0.49
C CYS A 60 5.00 -1.66 -0.66
N ALA A 61 6.13 -1.94 -1.29
CA ALA A 61 6.63 -1.12 -2.40
C ALA A 61 5.73 -1.17 -3.63
N MET A 62 5.24 -2.37 -4.01
CA MET A 62 4.28 -2.54 -5.10
C MET A 62 2.96 -1.81 -4.80
N THR A 63 2.51 -1.88 -3.56
CA THR A 63 1.31 -1.15 -3.10
C THR A 63 1.52 0.35 -3.23
N MET A 64 2.68 0.87 -2.83
CA MET A 64 2.98 2.29 -2.95
C MET A 64 2.95 2.75 -4.41
N ALA A 65 3.47 1.94 -5.34
CA ALA A 65 3.42 2.24 -6.77
C ALA A 65 1.98 2.40 -7.26
N MET A 66 1.08 1.51 -6.83
CA MET A 66 -0.35 1.61 -7.18
C MET A 66 -1.02 2.85 -6.55
N ILE A 67 -0.66 3.17 -5.30
CA ILE A 67 -1.19 4.37 -4.62
C ILE A 67 -0.76 5.62 -5.37
N VAL A 68 0.51 5.74 -5.73
CA VAL A 68 1.02 6.92 -6.46
C VAL A 68 0.34 7.08 -7.81
N GLU A 69 0.14 5.99 -8.55
CA GLU A 69 -0.59 6.02 -9.81
C GLU A 69 -2.01 6.56 -9.62
N GLN A 70 -2.69 6.12 -8.57
CA GLN A 70 -4.03 6.60 -8.23
C GLN A 70 -4.03 8.10 -7.88
N LEU A 71 -3.06 8.54 -7.08
CA LEU A 71 -2.92 9.95 -6.70
C LEU A 71 -2.64 10.83 -7.93
N GLU A 72 -1.82 10.37 -8.86
CA GLU A 72 -1.52 11.09 -10.09
C GLU A 72 -2.74 11.22 -10.99
N ARG A 73 -3.54 10.17 -11.11
CA ARG A 73 -4.77 10.19 -11.93
C ARG A 73 -5.82 11.15 -11.42
N HIS A 74 -6.00 11.24 -10.12
CA HIS A 74 -7.08 12.05 -9.52
C HIS A 74 -6.61 13.41 -9.01
N GLY A 75 -5.32 13.56 -8.81
CA GLY A 75 -4.73 14.76 -8.23
C GLY A 75 -5.06 14.90 -6.74
N GLU A 76 -4.05 14.95 -5.90
CA GLU A 76 -4.22 15.17 -4.47
C GLU A 76 -3.18 16.17 -3.97
N ALA A 77 -3.61 17.11 -3.13
CA ALA A 77 -2.73 18.06 -2.48
C ALA A 77 -2.02 17.43 -1.27
N GLY A 78 -1.42 16.25 -1.50
CA GLY A 78 -0.76 15.46 -0.47
C GLY A 78 0.54 16.09 0.02
N LEU A 79 0.79 15.98 1.31
CA LEU A 79 1.96 16.53 1.99
C LEU A 79 2.84 15.44 2.61
N GLY A 80 2.57 14.19 2.29
CA GLY A 80 3.30 13.03 2.83
C GLY A 80 2.57 12.34 3.97
N SER A 81 3.28 11.46 4.65
CA SER A 81 2.73 10.67 5.75
C SER A 81 3.74 10.56 6.89
N PRO A 82 3.32 10.74 8.14
CA PRO A 82 4.20 10.51 9.29
C PRO A 82 4.42 9.03 9.58
N GLY A 83 3.64 8.14 8.98
CA GLY A 83 3.76 6.70 9.20
C GLY A 83 2.48 5.94 8.90
N ILE A 84 2.58 4.63 9.04
CA ILE A 84 1.46 3.70 8.89
C ILE A 84 1.30 2.87 10.16
N ASP A 85 0.06 2.47 10.44
CA ASP A 85 -0.28 1.69 11.62
C ASP A 85 -0.81 0.31 11.22
N GLU A 86 -0.66 -0.64 12.13
CA GLU A 86 -1.27 -1.97 12.02
C GLU A 86 -0.95 -2.70 10.71
N LEU A 87 0.29 -2.58 10.24
CA LEU A 87 0.74 -3.31 9.05
C LEU A 87 0.73 -4.81 9.33
N ARG A 88 0.03 -5.57 8.49
CA ARG A 88 -0.05 -7.03 8.55
C ARG A 88 0.11 -7.65 7.17
N TRP A 89 1.03 -8.58 7.03
CA TRP A 89 1.13 -9.45 5.88
C TRP A 89 0.27 -10.69 6.17
N LEU A 90 -0.84 -10.80 5.47
CA LEU A 90 -1.88 -11.80 5.77
C LEU A 90 -1.67 -13.11 5.02
N LYS A 91 -1.16 -13.03 3.79
CA LYS A 91 -0.86 -14.17 2.92
C LYS A 91 0.38 -13.89 2.08
N PRO A 92 1.16 -14.92 1.72
CA PRO A 92 2.28 -14.76 0.81
C PRO A 92 1.85 -14.24 -0.57
N VAL A 93 2.70 -13.42 -1.17
CA VAL A 93 2.56 -12.97 -2.56
C VAL A 93 3.59 -13.70 -3.40
N HIS A 94 3.15 -14.25 -4.52
CA HIS A 94 3.99 -15.07 -5.39
C HIS A 94 4.12 -14.47 -6.80
N PRO A 95 5.22 -14.79 -7.51
CA PRO A 95 5.28 -14.48 -8.93
C PRO A 95 4.06 -15.03 -9.68
N GLY A 96 3.50 -14.21 -10.56
CA GLY A 96 2.26 -14.53 -11.27
C GLY A 96 1.01 -13.95 -10.64
N ASP A 97 1.08 -13.53 -9.39
CA ASP A 97 -0.06 -12.84 -8.76
C ASP A 97 -0.30 -11.47 -9.40
N ARG A 98 -1.54 -11.02 -9.33
CA ARG A 98 -1.94 -9.66 -9.73
C ARG A 98 -2.58 -8.99 -8.53
N LEU A 99 -2.03 -7.85 -8.14
CA LEU A 99 -2.46 -7.14 -6.95
C LEU A 99 -3.35 -5.96 -7.30
N HIS A 100 -4.36 -5.71 -6.47
CA HIS A 100 -5.17 -4.51 -6.50
C HIS A 100 -5.46 -4.04 -5.08
N CYS A 101 -5.88 -2.80 -4.95
CA CYS A 101 -6.07 -2.15 -3.66
C CYS A 101 -7.52 -1.71 -3.44
N GLU A 102 -7.92 -1.69 -2.18
CA GLU A 102 -9.13 -1.02 -1.72
C GLU A 102 -8.77 -0.13 -0.54
N SER A 103 -9.18 1.12 -0.59
CA SER A 103 -9.01 2.05 0.53
C SER A 103 -10.38 2.49 1.06
N GLU A 104 -10.47 2.63 2.38
CA GLU A 104 -11.62 3.18 3.07
C GLU A 104 -11.18 4.27 4.03
N VAL A 105 -11.72 5.47 3.88
CA VAL A 105 -11.43 6.58 4.79
C VAL A 105 -12.12 6.34 6.13
N LEU A 106 -11.35 6.24 7.20
CA LEU A 106 -11.85 5.94 8.54
C LEU A 106 -12.17 7.19 9.33
N GLU A 107 -11.32 8.21 9.23
CA GLU A 107 -11.48 9.46 9.96
C GLU A 107 -10.66 10.57 9.32
N LYS A 108 -10.99 11.82 9.63
CA LYS A 108 -10.18 12.97 9.25
C LYS A 108 -10.22 14.02 10.34
N ARG A 109 -9.14 14.81 10.46
CA ARG A 109 -9.10 15.96 11.35
C ARG A 109 -8.21 17.05 10.78
N ARG A 110 -8.61 18.29 10.98
CA ARG A 110 -7.76 19.44 10.66
C ARG A 110 -6.67 19.55 11.73
N SER A 111 -5.46 19.92 11.33
CA SER A 111 -4.36 20.12 12.29
C SER A 111 -4.66 21.30 13.20
N ALA A 112 -4.44 21.12 14.52
CA ALA A 112 -4.60 22.18 15.49
C ALA A 112 -3.44 23.20 15.42
N SER A 113 -2.23 22.74 15.08
CA SER A 113 -1.02 23.57 15.02
C SER A 113 -0.75 24.14 13.61
N ARG A 114 -1.31 23.51 12.56
CA ARG A 114 -1.08 23.86 11.17
C ARG A 114 -2.44 23.98 10.45
N PRO A 115 -3.06 25.19 10.45
CA PRO A 115 -4.40 25.35 9.87
C PRO A 115 -4.45 25.16 8.36
N ASP A 116 -3.30 25.18 7.69
CA ASP A 116 -3.14 24.94 6.26
C ASP A 116 -3.14 23.46 5.86
N MET A 117 -3.30 22.55 6.83
CA MET A 117 -3.30 21.12 6.58
C MET A 117 -4.22 20.33 7.50
N GLY A 118 -4.55 19.14 7.09
CA GLY A 118 -5.22 18.14 7.89
C GLY A 118 -4.61 16.78 7.70
N ILE A 119 -5.12 15.81 8.46
CA ILE A 119 -4.73 14.41 8.37
C ILE A 119 -5.99 13.58 8.18
N TYR A 120 -5.95 12.61 7.29
CA TYR A 120 -6.98 11.58 7.21
C TYR A 120 -6.35 10.20 7.32
N ARG A 121 -7.10 9.28 7.91
CA ARG A 121 -6.69 7.89 8.08
C ARG A 121 -7.51 6.99 7.17
N SER A 122 -6.85 6.09 6.49
CA SER A 122 -7.50 5.14 5.58
C SER A 122 -7.02 3.73 5.86
N ARG A 123 -7.96 2.77 5.87
CA ARG A 123 -7.61 1.36 5.84
C ARG A 123 -7.31 0.99 4.39
N MET A 124 -6.10 0.51 4.16
CA MET A 124 -5.68 -0.02 2.87
C MET A 124 -5.65 -1.54 2.94
N THR A 125 -6.34 -2.19 2.01
CA THR A 125 -6.31 -3.65 1.86
C THR A 125 -5.82 -3.97 0.47
N VAL A 126 -4.84 -4.87 0.37
CA VAL A 126 -4.28 -5.34 -0.89
C VAL A 126 -4.74 -6.76 -1.12
N PHE A 127 -5.29 -7.00 -2.31
CA PHE A 127 -5.82 -8.31 -2.72
C PHE A 127 -5.03 -8.88 -3.88
N ASN A 128 -5.00 -10.21 -3.99
CA ASN A 128 -4.52 -10.89 -5.18
C ASN A 128 -5.66 -11.07 -6.20
N GLN A 129 -5.39 -11.79 -7.31
CA GLN A 129 -6.33 -12.06 -8.39
C GLN A 129 -7.57 -12.85 -7.97
N ASP A 130 -7.49 -13.56 -6.84
CA ASP A 130 -8.60 -14.35 -6.30
C ASP A 130 -9.39 -13.60 -5.22
N ASP A 131 -9.17 -12.28 -5.13
CA ASP A 131 -9.76 -11.42 -4.10
C ASP A 131 -9.44 -11.86 -2.66
N ILE A 132 -8.27 -12.49 -2.49
CA ILE A 132 -7.76 -12.84 -1.17
C ILE A 132 -6.90 -11.69 -0.66
N ALA A 133 -7.20 -11.19 0.54
CA ALA A 133 -6.42 -10.14 1.17
C ALA A 133 -5.01 -10.67 1.52
N VAL A 134 -3.98 -10.02 0.98
CA VAL A 134 -2.58 -10.40 1.20
C VAL A 134 -1.87 -9.47 2.16
N MET A 135 -2.32 -8.22 2.25
CA MET A 135 -1.74 -7.23 3.15
C MET A 135 -2.79 -6.20 3.56
N ARG A 136 -2.65 -5.65 4.75
CA ARG A 136 -3.52 -4.57 5.25
C ARG A 136 -2.73 -3.63 6.14
N PHE A 137 -3.04 -2.35 6.09
CA PHE A 137 -2.51 -1.35 7.01
C PHE A 137 -3.46 -0.15 7.11
N VAL A 138 -3.21 0.71 8.08
CA VAL A 138 -3.87 2.02 8.20
C VAL A 138 -2.86 3.10 7.87
N SER A 139 -3.14 3.88 6.84
CA SER A 139 -2.30 5.01 6.45
C SER A 139 -2.72 6.27 7.18
N ASN A 140 -1.74 7.12 7.50
CA ASN A 140 -1.96 8.47 8.02
C ASN A 140 -1.46 9.43 6.93
N SER A 141 -2.37 10.13 6.28
CA SER A 141 -2.03 10.98 5.14
C SER A 141 -2.21 12.45 5.49
N MET A 142 -1.15 13.23 5.31
CA MET A 142 -1.22 14.67 5.45
C MET A 142 -1.65 15.28 4.13
N ILE A 143 -2.59 16.19 4.17
CA ILE A 143 -3.17 16.81 2.98
C ILE A 143 -3.40 18.31 3.23
N ALA A 144 -3.14 19.13 2.22
CA ALA A 144 -3.38 20.56 2.30
C ALA A 144 -4.87 20.87 2.40
N THR A 145 -5.19 21.95 3.08
CA THR A 145 -6.54 22.53 3.05
C THR A 145 -6.64 23.50 1.86
N ARG A 146 -7.85 23.65 1.32
CA ARG A 146 -8.10 24.61 0.24
C ARG A 146 -7.97 26.03 0.75
N THR A 147 -8.33 26.23 2.01
CA THR A 147 -8.25 27.52 2.69
C THR A 147 -7.57 27.34 4.03
N ALA A 148 -6.66 28.28 4.37
CA ALA A 148 -6.03 28.31 5.68
C ALA A 148 -7.01 28.87 6.71
N GLY A 149 -7.53 28.02 7.56
CA GLY A 149 -8.39 28.43 8.66
C GLY A 149 -9.82 28.05 8.53
#